data_32231071af946b9aa87c28c5314b5707
#
_entry.id   32231071af946b9aa87c28c5314b5707
#
_cell.length_a   1.000
_cell.length_b   1.000
_cell.length_c   1.000
_cell.angle_alpha   90.00
_cell.angle_beta   90.00
_cell.angle_gamma   90.00
#
_symmetry.space_group_name_H-M   'P 1'
#
loop_
_entity.id
_entity.type
_entity.pdbx_description
1 polymer ?
#
loop_
_entity_poly.entity_id
_entity_poly.type
_entity_poly.pdbx_seq_one_letter_code
_entity_poly.pdbx_strand_id
1 'polypeptide(L)'
;MIRVRNLEKSLEFYCDFLGLQEVRRKVLGDEATLVFLADENENYFIELTFNHDGRDYDLGSQFGHLAFVVPDLGPILETIEANGWWHRRSKPEANTPYLFVHDPDGYDIEILEESK
;
A
#
# COMPACT_ATOMS: atom_id res chain seq x y z
N MET A 1 9.07 7.02 -2.13
CA MET A 1 8.34 7.00 -3.40
C MET A 1 8.30 5.59 -3.95
N ILE A 2 7.17 5.18 -4.49
CA ILE A 2 7.06 3.93 -5.25
C ILE A 2 6.45 4.21 -6.63
N ARG A 3 6.87 3.44 -7.62
CA ARG A 3 6.33 3.53 -8.98
C ARG A 3 5.13 2.62 -9.12
N VAL A 4 4.07 3.10 -9.76
CA VAL A 4 2.83 2.35 -9.95
C VAL A 4 2.47 2.28 -11.43
N ARG A 5 1.91 1.14 -11.86
CA ARG A 5 1.50 0.93 -13.26
C ARG A 5 0.08 1.42 -13.53
N ASN A 6 -0.77 1.37 -12.52
CA ASN A 6 -2.18 1.78 -12.63
C ASN A 6 -2.54 2.60 -11.40
N LEU A 7 -2.59 3.92 -11.57
CA LEU A 7 -2.80 4.83 -10.45
C LEU A 7 -4.14 4.59 -9.75
N GLU A 8 -5.21 4.35 -10.50
CA GLU A 8 -6.54 4.13 -9.92
C GLU A 8 -6.58 2.91 -9.03
N LYS A 9 -5.99 1.79 -9.47
CA LYS A 9 -5.92 0.56 -8.67
C LYS A 9 -5.08 0.77 -7.42
N SER A 10 -3.97 1.49 -7.54
CA SER A 10 -3.12 1.79 -6.39
C SER A 10 -3.85 2.68 -5.38
N LEU A 11 -4.63 3.66 -5.85
CA LEU A 11 -5.43 4.51 -4.96
C LEU A 11 -6.54 3.71 -4.26
N GLU A 12 -7.17 2.77 -4.96
CA GLU A 12 -8.14 1.87 -4.33
C GLU A 12 -7.48 1.07 -3.19
N PHE A 13 -6.28 0.57 -3.42
CA PHE A 13 -5.55 -0.20 -2.41
C PHE A 13 -5.12 0.68 -1.21
N TYR A 14 -4.42 1.77 -1.48
CA TYR A 14 -3.85 2.58 -0.39
C TYR A 14 -4.86 3.47 0.30
N CYS A 15 -5.86 3.98 -0.41
CA CYS A 15 -6.88 4.87 0.16
C CYS A 15 -8.12 4.11 0.63
N ASP A 16 -8.75 3.33 -0.25
CA ASP A 16 -10.01 2.67 0.10
C ASP A 16 -9.79 1.48 1.03
N PHE A 17 -8.77 0.67 0.77
CA PHE A 17 -8.48 -0.51 1.58
C PHE A 17 -7.67 -0.17 2.84
N LEU A 18 -6.54 0.53 2.71
CA LEU A 18 -5.67 0.86 3.85
C LEU A 18 -6.07 2.13 4.61
N GLY A 19 -6.88 3.00 4.01
CA GLY A 19 -7.39 4.19 4.69
C GLY A 19 -6.49 5.41 4.63
N LEU A 20 -5.46 5.43 3.77
CA LEU A 20 -4.68 6.63 3.56
C LEU A 20 -5.48 7.68 2.80
N GLN A 21 -5.06 8.93 2.89
CA GLN A 21 -5.73 10.05 2.22
C GLN A 21 -4.80 10.68 1.20
N GLU A 22 -5.35 11.00 0.03
CA GLU A 22 -4.64 11.79 -0.97
C GLU A 22 -4.60 13.24 -0.49
N VAL A 23 -3.40 13.76 -0.22
CA VAL A 23 -3.24 15.12 0.31
C VAL A 23 -2.72 16.09 -0.74
N ARG A 24 -2.08 15.60 -1.79
CA ARG A 24 -1.58 16.45 -2.87
C ARG A 24 -1.36 15.62 -4.14
N ARG A 25 -1.56 16.28 -5.27
CA ARG A 25 -1.30 15.68 -6.59
C ARG A 25 -0.54 16.69 -7.45
N LYS A 26 0.45 16.23 -8.20
CA LYS A 26 1.23 17.06 -9.09
C LYS A 26 1.43 16.35 -10.42
N VAL A 27 1.11 17.02 -11.51
CA VAL A 27 1.37 16.51 -12.86
C VAL A 27 2.62 17.17 -13.39
N LEU A 28 3.60 16.35 -13.80
CA LEU A 28 4.86 16.79 -14.39
C LEU A 28 4.74 16.74 -15.92
N GLY A 29 3.98 17.68 -16.49
CA GLY A 29 3.76 17.74 -17.93
C GLY A 29 3.33 16.40 -18.52
N ASP A 30 4.04 15.96 -19.56
CA ASP A 30 3.75 14.69 -20.23
C ASP A 30 4.49 13.49 -19.59
N GLU A 31 5.29 13.72 -18.56
CA GLU A 31 6.17 12.69 -18.00
C GLU A 31 5.51 11.81 -16.96
N ALA A 32 4.92 12.41 -15.94
CA ALA A 32 4.45 11.66 -14.77
C ALA A 32 3.35 12.39 -14.01
N THR A 33 2.60 11.62 -13.22
CA THR A 33 1.70 12.13 -12.19
C THR A 33 2.20 11.63 -10.84
N LEU A 34 2.37 12.55 -9.90
CA LEU A 34 2.78 12.26 -8.53
C LEU A 34 1.57 12.45 -7.61
N VAL A 35 1.30 11.45 -6.79
CA VAL A 35 0.20 11.51 -5.82
C VAL A 35 0.79 11.24 -4.44
N PHE A 36 0.54 12.15 -3.51
CA PHE A 36 1.07 12.07 -2.14
C PHE A 36 -0.05 11.62 -1.21
N LEU A 37 0.18 10.52 -0.52
CA LEU A 37 -0.76 9.91 0.41
C LEU A 37 -0.21 10.04 1.83
N ALA A 38 -1.09 10.24 2.79
CA ALA A 38 -0.71 10.37 4.20
C ALA A 38 -1.74 9.70 5.09
N ASP A 39 -1.33 9.43 6.34
CA ASP A 39 -2.26 9.06 7.40
C ASP A 39 -3.00 10.30 7.90
N GLU A 40 -3.93 10.13 8.83
CA GLU A 40 -4.75 11.25 9.36
C GLU A 40 -3.93 12.33 10.04
N ASN A 41 -2.74 11.99 10.55
CA ASN A 41 -1.86 12.95 11.26
C ASN A 41 -0.87 13.64 10.32
N GLU A 42 -0.76 13.20 9.08
CA GLU A 42 0.15 13.75 8.07
C GLU A 42 1.61 13.84 8.51
N ASN A 43 2.04 12.87 9.36
CA ASN A 43 3.42 12.80 9.83
C ASN A 43 4.37 12.23 8.79
N TYR A 44 3.87 11.32 7.94
CA TYR A 44 4.65 10.64 6.91
C TYR A 44 3.86 10.59 5.62
N PHE A 45 4.56 10.61 4.50
CA PHE A 45 3.94 10.60 3.18
C PHE A 45 4.49 9.46 2.35
N ILE A 46 3.62 8.87 1.54
CA ILE A 46 4.01 7.96 0.48
C ILE A 46 3.69 8.65 -0.84
N GLU A 47 4.70 8.77 -1.70
CA GLU A 47 4.49 9.30 -3.03
C GLU A 47 4.29 8.15 -4.01
N LEU A 48 3.17 8.14 -4.70
CA LEU A 48 2.93 7.23 -5.82
C LEU A 48 3.31 7.97 -7.10
N THR A 49 4.20 7.38 -7.88
CA THR A 49 4.65 7.96 -9.16
C THR A 49 4.12 7.12 -10.30
N PHE A 50 3.27 7.70 -11.11
CA PHE A 50 2.74 7.09 -12.33
C PHE A 50 3.42 7.74 -13.54
N ASN A 51 4.33 7.01 -14.20
CA ASN A 51 4.98 7.47 -15.42
C ASN A 51 4.05 7.27 -16.61
N HIS A 52 3.88 8.32 -17.42
CA HIS A 52 2.90 8.32 -18.52
C HIS A 52 3.33 7.50 -19.74
N ASP A 53 4.59 7.03 -19.78
CA ASP A 53 5.10 6.27 -20.92
C ASP A 53 4.70 4.79 -20.94
N GLY A 54 3.97 4.34 -19.92
CA GLY A 54 3.48 2.96 -19.85
C GLY A 54 4.56 1.90 -19.65
N ARG A 55 5.75 2.31 -19.18
CA ARG A 55 6.84 1.36 -18.93
C ARG A 55 6.50 0.34 -17.85
N ASP A 56 7.13 -0.81 -17.93
CA ASP A 56 7.05 -1.83 -16.89
C ASP A 56 8.22 -1.70 -15.91
N TYR A 57 8.12 -2.39 -14.77
CA TYR A 57 9.11 -2.30 -13.70
C TYR A 57 9.46 -3.68 -13.17
N ASP A 58 10.71 -3.80 -12.70
CA ASP A 58 11.19 -4.98 -12.00
C ASP A 58 11.48 -4.58 -10.55
N LEU A 59 10.87 -5.28 -9.59
CA LEU A 59 11.08 -5.01 -8.17
C LEU A 59 12.52 -5.28 -7.72
N GLY A 60 13.21 -6.19 -8.39
CA GLY A 60 14.56 -6.57 -8.01
C GLY A 60 14.57 -7.35 -6.70
N SER A 61 15.75 -7.43 -6.06
CA SER A 61 15.96 -8.25 -4.88
C SER A 61 16.34 -7.47 -3.61
N GLN A 62 16.47 -6.16 -3.69
CA GLN A 62 16.87 -5.34 -2.53
C GLN A 62 15.68 -4.74 -1.78
N PHE A 63 14.61 -4.41 -2.48
CA PHE A 63 13.43 -3.83 -1.84
C PHE A 63 12.76 -4.88 -0.94
N GLY A 64 12.47 -4.51 0.30
CA GLY A 64 11.75 -5.35 1.24
C GLY A 64 10.25 -5.12 1.14
N HIS A 65 9.70 -4.37 2.08
CA HIS A 65 8.26 -4.12 2.14
C HIS A 65 7.98 -2.78 2.82
N LEU A 66 6.77 -2.28 2.64
CA LEU A 66 6.23 -1.18 3.42
C LEU A 66 5.38 -1.78 4.55
N ALA A 67 5.33 -1.10 5.69
CA ALA A 67 4.55 -1.54 6.85
C ALA A 67 3.57 -0.46 7.27
N PHE A 68 2.35 -0.88 7.58
CA PHE A 68 1.28 0.00 8.06
C PHE A 68 0.68 -0.59 9.32
N VAL A 69 0.30 0.27 10.26
CA VAL A 69 -0.37 -0.13 11.49
C VAL A 69 -1.85 0.25 11.37
N VAL A 70 -2.73 -0.68 11.69
CA VAL A 70 -4.17 -0.47 11.69
C VAL A 70 -4.73 -0.79 13.09
N PRO A 71 -5.85 -0.20 13.48
CA PRO A 71 -6.43 -0.48 14.79
C PRO A 71 -6.87 -1.93 14.96
N ASP A 72 -7.36 -2.57 13.91
CA ASP A 72 -7.95 -3.91 13.95
C ASP A 72 -7.76 -4.60 12.61
N LEU A 73 -7.18 -5.80 12.62
CA LEU A 73 -6.99 -6.61 11.41
C LEU A 73 -8.28 -7.27 10.91
N GLY A 74 -9.33 -7.33 11.71
CA GLY A 74 -10.59 -7.98 11.33
C GLY A 74 -11.16 -7.47 10.01
N PRO A 75 -11.45 -6.16 9.89
CA PRO A 75 -11.96 -5.59 8.63
C PRO A 75 -11.00 -5.78 7.44
N ILE A 76 -9.70 -5.73 7.69
CA ILE A 76 -8.68 -5.97 6.68
C ILE A 76 -8.79 -7.38 6.13
N LEU A 77 -8.85 -8.37 7.03
CA LEU A 77 -9.00 -9.80 6.65
C LEU A 77 -10.30 -10.05 5.88
N GLU A 78 -11.40 -9.43 6.30
CA GLU A 78 -12.68 -9.58 5.60
C GLU A 78 -12.58 -9.12 4.14
N THR A 79 -11.93 -7.98 3.89
CA THR A 79 -11.74 -7.47 2.54
C THR A 79 -10.82 -8.37 1.73
N ILE A 80 -9.73 -8.85 2.31
CA ILE A 80 -8.79 -9.77 1.65
C ILE A 80 -9.50 -11.04 1.23
N GLU A 81 -10.26 -11.64 2.14
CA GLU A 81 -10.99 -12.89 1.88
C GLU A 81 -12.09 -12.71 0.85
N ALA A 82 -12.83 -11.59 0.92
CA ALA A 82 -13.88 -11.28 -0.04
C ALA A 82 -13.33 -11.12 -1.47
N ASN A 83 -12.11 -10.64 -1.62
CA ASN A 83 -11.47 -10.45 -2.93
C ASN A 83 -10.62 -11.65 -3.36
N GLY A 84 -10.41 -12.63 -2.49
CA GLY A 84 -9.56 -13.78 -2.79
C GLY A 84 -8.09 -13.40 -2.95
N TRP A 85 -7.63 -12.37 -2.29
CA TRP A 85 -6.26 -11.90 -2.39
C TRP A 85 -5.29 -12.82 -1.65
N TRP A 86 -4.11 -13.02 -2.22
CA TRP A 86 -3.03 -13.71 -1.51
C TRP A 86 -2.68 -12.94 -0.23
N HIS A 87 -2.48 -13.68 0.85
CA HIS A 87 -1.98 -13.11 2.11
C HIS A 87 -1.28 -14.18 2.93
N ARG A 88 -0.44 -13.75 3.84
CA ARG A 88 0.25 -14.62 4.79
C ARG A 88 0.14 -14.01 6.18
N ARG A 89 -0.45 -14.75 7.08
CA ARG A 89 -0.69 -14.30 8.47
C ARG A 89 0.48 -14.64 9.37
N SER A 90 0.66 -13.85 10.42
CA SER A 90 1.61 -14.17 11.49
C SER A 90 1.24 -15.49 12.16
N LYS A 91 2.27 -16.13 12.74
CA LYS A 91 2.03 -17.34 13.53
C LYS A 91 1.31 -16.98 14.84
N PRO A 92 0.57 -17.93 15.45
CA PRO A 92 -0.13 -17.68 16.72
C PRO A 92 0.79 -17.19 17.85
N GLU A 93 2.07 -17.56 17.80
CA GLU A 93 3.06 -17.18 18.84
C GLU A 93 3.57 -15.74 18.69
N ALA A 94 3.22 -15.04 17.60
CA ALA A 94 3.67 -13.67 17.42
C ALA A 94 3.07 -12.74 18.47
N ASN A 95 3.90 -11.89 19.05
CA ASN A 95 3.47 -10.95 20.09
C ASN A 95 2.49 -9.92 19.54
N THR A 96 2.66 -9.55 18.29
CA THR A 96 1.78 -8.58 17.60
C THR A 96 1.25 -9.26 16.35
N PRO A 97 -0.08 -9.34 16.18
CA PRO A 97 -0.65 -9.88 14.95
C PRO A 97 -0.27 -9.02 13.74
N TYR A 98 0.11 -9.67 12.65
CA TYR A 98 0.39 -9.01 11.39
C TYR A 98 0.05 -9.92 10.23
N LEU A 99 -0.02 -9.35 9.05
CA LEU A 99 -0.14 -10.10 7.80
C LEU A 99 0.59 -9.39 6.67
N PHE A 100 0.88 -10.15 5.62
CA PHE A 100 1.41 -9.61 4.37
C PHE A 100 0.40 -9.77 3.27
N VAL A 101 0.28 -8.76 2.42
CA VAL A 101 -0.47 -8.78 1.17
C VAL A 101 0.41 -8.19 0.07
N HIS A 102 -0.02 -8.33 -1.18
CA HIS A 102 0.61 -7.64 -2.30
C HIS A 102 -0.27 -6.46 -2.72
N ASP A 103 0.37 -5.32 -3.00
CA ASP A 103 -0.34 -4.22 -3.63
C ASP A 103 -0.56 -4.51 -5.14
N PRO A 104 -1.27 -3.65 -5.89
CA PRO A 104 -1.53 -3.92 -7.31
C PRO A 104 -0.28 -4.09 -8.18
N ASP A 105 0.87 -3.58 -7.75
CA ASP A 105 2.14 -3.70 -8.48
C ASP A 105 3.01 -4.85 -7.99
N GLY A 106 2.56 -5.59 -6.99
CA GLY A 106 3.31 -6.71 -6.43
C GLY A 106 4.25 -6.35 -5.30
N TYR A 107 4.22 -5.11 -4.80
CA TYR A 107 4.98 -4.74 -3.60
C TYR A 107 4.42 -5.48 -2.39
N ASP A 108 5.33 -6.03 -1.57
CA ASP A 108 4.93 -6.64 -0.31
C ASP A 108 4.52 -5.55 0.69
N ILE A 109 3.36 -5.72 1.31
CA ILE A 109 2.81 -4.79 2.29
C ILE A 109 2.55 -5.56 3.57
N GLU A 110 3.20 -5.15 4.65
CA GLU A 110 2.95 -5.68 5.99
C GLU A 110 1.89 -4.81 6.67
N ILE A 111 0.88 -5.44 7.24
CA ILE A 111 -0.16 -4.75 8.00
C ILE A 111 -0.15 -5.31 9.40
N LEU A 112 0.11 -4.44 10.38
CA LEU A 112 0.21 -4.81 11.79
C LEU A 112 -1.00 -4.27 12.54
N GLU A 113 -1.43 -5.03 13.55
CA GLU A 113 -2.47 -4.55 14.46
C GLU A 113 -1.83 -3.68 15.54
N GLU A 114 -2.49 -2.57 15.86
CA GLU A 114 -2.02 -1.65 16.88
C GLU A 114 -1.95 -2.34 18.26
N SER A 115 -0.86 -2.10 18.98
CA SER A 115 -0.71 -2.61 20.34
C SER A 115 -1.69 -1.91 21.28
N LYS A 116 -2.39 -2.72 22.08
CA LYS A 116 -3.36 -2.24 23.07
C LYS A 116 -2.73 -2.08 24.45
#